data_8e0ebf8e21d40da8ec1a71817316e99b
#
_entry.id   8e0ebf8e21d40da8ec1a71817316e99b
#
_cell.length_a   1.000
_cell.length_b   1.000
_cell.length_c   1.000
_cell.angle_alpha   90.00
_cell.angle_beta   90.00
_cell.angle_gamma   90.00
#
_symmetry.space_group_name_H-M   'P 1'
#
loop_
_entity.id
_entity.type
_entity.pdbx_description
1 polymer ?
#
loop_
_entity_poly.entity_id
_entity_poly.type
_entity_poly.pdbx_seq_one_letter_code
_entity_poly.pdbx_strand_id
1 'polypeptide(L)'
;MTSPKAPNFAKEIIKAAKAGAATRVAELLKQDPKLISAVDTDGSTPLHCATWKGHLKVVEVLLAHGADVNAHNKNDHWGTTPLHAAAHGNQRAIAELLIAHGADLRAINLNGRTPLAETEFHRAKPVANLLKQHGAVA
;
A
#
# COMPACT_ATOMS: atom_id res chain seq x y z
N MET A 1 -35.55 -19.87 8.81
CA MET A 1 -34.62 -19.99 7.68
C MET A 1 -33.74 -18.77 7.64
N THR A 2 -32.46 -18.93 7.89
CA THR A 2 -31.52 -17.84 7.86
C THR A 2 -31.02 -17.64 6.43
N SER A 3 -31.12 -16.38 5.93
CA SER A 3 -30.51 -16.04 4.66
C SER A 3 -29.00 -16.19 4.77
N PRO A 4 -28.31 -16.71 3.75
CA PRO A 4 -26.87 -16.74 3.75
C PRO A 4 -26.35 -15.30 3.87
N LYS A 5 -25.32 -15.09 4.68
CA LYS A 5 -24.66 -13.78 4.75
C LYS A 5 -24.16 -13.40 3.37
N ALA A 6 -24.39 -12.15 3.00
CA ALA A 6 -23.78 -11.60 1.81
C ALA A 6 -22.25 -11.74 1.92
N PRO A 7 -21.54 -12.07 0.82
CA PRO A 7 -20.09 -12.13 0.84
C PRO A 7 -19.51 -10.81 1.33
N ASN A 8 -18.51 -10.87 2.20
CA ASN A 8 -17.80 -9.67 2.64
C ASN A 8 -16.65 -9.41 1.68
N PHE A 9 -16.94 -8.75 0.57
CA PHE A 9 -15.93 -8.45 -0.45
C PHE A 9 -14.84 -7.51 0.04
N ALA A 10 -15.14 -6.66 1.03
CA ALA A 10 -14.11 -5.81 1.63
C ALA A 10 -13.04 -6.65 2.33
N LYS A 11 -13.42 -7.64 3.12
CA LYS A 11 -12.47 -8.59 3.72
C LYS A 11 -11.77 -9.43 2.66
N GLU A 12 -12.51 -9.83 1.63
CA GLU A 12 -11.98 -10.68 0.58
C GLU A 12 -10.89 -9.98 -0.23
N ILE A 13 -11.08 -8.69 -0.60
CA ILE A 13 -10.06 -7.96 -1.35
C ILE A 13 -8.81 -7.71 -0.51
N ILE A 14 -8.97 -7.42 0.77
CA ILE A 14 -7.83 -7.28 1.70
C ILE A 14 -7.05 -8.60 1.76
N LYS A 15 -7.74 -9.71 1.94
CA LYS A 15 -7.11 -11.04 1.98
C LYS A 15 -6.39 -11.36 0.67
N ALA A 16 -7.03 -11.09 -0.47
CA ALA A 16 -6.45 -11.33 -1.79
C ALA A 16 -5.21 -10.46 -2.02
N ALA A 17 -5.25 -9.19 -1.59
CA ALA A 17 -4.09 -8.29 -1.69
C ALA A 17 -2.92 -8.80 -0.85
N LYS A 18 -3.17 -9.25 0.37
CA LYS A 18 -2.14 -9.83 1.25
C LYS A 18 -1.56 -11.13 0.68
N ALA A 19 -2.37 -11.89 -0.02
CA ALA A 19 -1.95 -13.19 -0.59
C ALA A 19 -1.24 -13.06 -1.94
N GLY A 20 -1.24 -11.86 -2.54
CA GLY A 20 -0.66 -11.67 -3.87
C GLY A 20 -1.55 -12.18 -5.00
N ALA A 21 -2.85 -12.36 -4.75
CA ALA A 21 -3.80 -12.91 -5.70
C ALA A 21 -4.30 -11.82 -6.67
N ALA A 22 -3.44 -11.39 -7.59
CA ALA A 22 -3.71 -10.26 -8.50
C ALA A 22 -4.97 -10.47 -9.35
N THR A 23 -5.19 -11.68 -9.87
CA THR A 23 -6.37 -12.01 -10.66
C THR A 23 -7.65 -11.83 -9.84
N ARG A 24 -7.64 -12.31 -8.59
CA ARG A 24 -8.80 -12.17 -7.70
C ARG A 24 -9.07 -10.72 -7.35
N VAL A 25 -8.03 -9.94 -7.08
CA VAL A 25 -8.16 -8.50 -6.85
C VAL A 25 -8.81 -7.82 -8.05
N ALA A 26 -8.34 -8.11 -9.25
CA ALA A 26 -8.91 -7.54 -10.48
C ALA A 26 -10.38 -7.93 -10.67
N GLU A 27 -10.74 -9.20 -10.41
CA GLU A 27 -12.12 -9.67 -10.48
C GLU A 27 -13.04 -8.93 -9.51
N LEU A 28 -12.60 -8.76 -8.27
CA LEU A 28 -13.37 -8.06 -7.24
C LEU A 28 -13.59 -6.60 -7.62
N LEU A 29 -12.56 -5.92 -8.13
CA LEU A 29 -12.65 -4.53 -8.55
C LEU A 29 -13.57 -4.35 -9.77
N LYS A 30 -13.65 -5.36 -10.63
CA LYS A 30 -14.60 -5.37 -11.74
C LYS A 30 -16.04 -5.43 -11.25
N GLN A 31 -16.30 -6.25 -10.23
CA GLN A 31 -17.63 -6.38 -9.65
C GLN A 31 -18.06 -5.15 -8.88
N ASP A 32 -17.13 -4.57 -8.10
CA ASP A 32 -17.40 -3.39 -7.30
C ASP A 32 -16.14 -2.51 -7.21
N PRO A 33 -16.05 -1.46 -8.04
CA PRO A 33 -14.89 -0.55 -8.02
C PRO A 33 -14.65 0.14 -6.68
N LYS A 34 -15.67 0.25 -5.83
CA LYS A 34 -15.53 0.88 -4.50
C LYS A 34 -14.64 0.08 -3.55
N LEU A 35 -14.40 -1.20 -3.86
CA LEU A 35 -13.52 -2.06 -3.06
C LEU A 35 -12.07 -1.56 -3.04
N ILE A 36 -11.70 -0.69 -3.99
CA ILE A 36 -10.37 -0.07 -4.01
C ILE A 36 -10.06 0.69 -2.70
N SER A 37 -11.10 1.18 -2.02
CA SER A 37 -10.98 1.94 -0.76
C SER A 37 -11.34 1.11 0.47
N ALA A 38 -11.54 -0.20 0.34
CA ALA A 38 -11.78 -1.07 1.48
C ALA A 38 -10.61 -0.97 2.46
N VAL A 39 -10.89 -1.08 3.75
CA VAL A 39 -9.85 -0.98 4.78
C VAL A 39 -9.98 -2.12 5.78
N ASP A 40 -8.85 -2.48 6.37
CA ASP A 40 -8.82 -3.43 7.49
C ASP A 40 -8.96 -2.67 8.83
N THR A 41 -8.72 -3.37 9.93
CA THR A 41 -8.84 -2.80 11.28
C THR A 41 -7.88 -1.64 11.55
N ASP A 42 -6.76 -1.57 10.85
CA ASP A 42 -5.78 -0.48 10.95
C ASP A 42 -6.08 0.67 10.00
N GLY A 43 -7.16 0.59 9.23
CA GLY A 43 -7.42 1.54 8.16
C GLY A 43 -6.53 1.32 6.93
N SER A 44 -5.86 0.18 6.83
CA SER A 44 -5.00 -0.15 5.69
C SER A 44 -5.84 -0.57 4.49
N THR A 45 -5.58 0.06 3.35
CA THR A 45 -6.22 -0.27 2.07
C THR A 45 -5.57 -1.51 1.46
N PRO A 46 -6.17 -2.10 0.41
CA PRO A 46 -5.49 -3.16 -0.33
C PRO A 46 -4.08 -2.76 -0.80
N LEU A 47 -3.89 -1.49 -1.17
CA LEU A 47 -2.59 -0.98 -1.61
C LEU A 47 -1.54 -1.03 -0.48
N HIS A 48 -1.91 -0.63 0.74
CA HIS A 48 -1.04 -0.78 1.91
C HIS A 48 -0.63 -2.24 2.10
N CYS A 49 -1.60 -3.14 2.07
CA CYS A 49 -1.39 -4.56 2.32
C CYS A 49 -0.49 -5.20 1.27
N ALA A 50 -0.75 -4.94 -0.01
CA ALA A 50 0.05 -5.47 -1.11
C ALA A 50 1.48 -4.94 -1.07
N THR A 51 1.65 -3.66 -0.74
CA THR A 51 2.97 -3.03 -0.62
C THR A 51 3.75 -3.65 0.53
N TRP A 52 3.13 -3.76 1.69
CA TRP A 52 3.76 -4.36 2.87
C TRP A 52 4.23 -5.79 2.59
N LYS A 53 3.42 -6.57 1.90
CA LYS A 53 3.73 -7.96 1.55
C LYS A 53 4.66 -8.10 0.34
N GLY A 54 4.93 -7.02 -0.39
CA GLY A 54 5.83 -7.05 -1.54
C GLY A 54 5.22 -7.63 -2.81
N HIS A 55 3.91 -7.53 -2.97
CA HIS A 55 3.20 -8.09 -4.14
C HIS A 55 3.06 -7.06 -5.26
N LEU A 56 4.11 -6.92 -6.07
CA LEU A 56 4.18 -5.93 -7.14
C LEU A 56 2.99 -6.03 -8.12
N LYS A 57 2.61 -7.22 -8.54
CA LYS A 57 1.49 -7.41 -9.48
C LYS A 57 0.17 -6.88 -8.93
N VAL A 58 -0.09 -7.10 -7.64
CA VAL A 58 -1.28 -6.57 -6.99
C VAL A 58 -1.22 -5.04 -6.93
N VAL A 59 -0.06 -4.48 -6.60
CA VAL A 59 0.14 -3.02 -6.60
C VAL A 59 -0.15 -2.43 -7.98
N GLU A 60 0.34 -3.05 -9.05
CA GLU A 60 0.08 -2.62 -10.42
C GLU A 60 -1.42 -2.62 -10.73
N VAL A 61 -2.13 -3.69 -10.37
CA VAL A 61 -3.59 -3.79 -10.57
C VAL A 61 -4.32 -2.69 -9.81
N LEU A 62 -3.98 -2.50 -8.54
CA LEU A 62 -4.64 -1.50 -7.69
C LEU A 62 -4.44 -0.07 -8.23
N LEU A 63 -3.22 0.27 -8.60
CA LEU A 63 -2.91 1.59 -9.16
C LEU A 63 -3.61 1.82 -10.50
N ALA A 64 -3.69 0.79 -11.36
CA ALA A 64 -4.42 0.85 -12.61
C ALA A 64 -5.92 1.11 -12.41
N HIS A 65 -6.47 0.70 -11.26
CA HIS A 65 -7.88 0.94 -10.90
C HIS A 65 -8.08 2.20 -10.06
N GLY A 66 -7.06 3.05 -9.94
CA GLY A 66 -7.19 4.35 -9.28
C GLY A 66 -7.05 4.34 -7.76
N ALA A 67 -6.31 3.38 -7.20
CA ALA A 67 -6.03 3.37 -5.77
C ALA A 67 -5.41 4.69 -5.32
N ASP A 68 -5.81 5.18 -4.14
CA ASP A 68 -5.23 6.37 -3.54
C ASP A 68 -3.81 6.05 -3.04
N VAL A 69 -2.82 6.53 -3.78
CA VAL A 69 -1.40 6.30 -3.49
C VAL A 69 -0.97 6.93 -2.17
N ASN A 70 -1.72 7.92 -1.69
CA ASN A 70 -1.42 8.65 -0.46
C ASN A 70 -2.40 8.34 0.68
N ALA A 71 -3.10 7.22 0.62
CA ALA A 71 -4.02 6.83 1.68
C ALA A 71 -3.26 6.63 3.00
N HIS A 72 -3.85 7.08 4.10
CA HIS A 72 -3.27 6.96 5.45
C HIS A 72 -3.96 5.85 6.23
N ASN A 73 -3.16 5.04 6.92
CA ASN A 73 -3.66 4.08 7.90
C ASN A 73 -3.24 4.51 9.33
N LYS A 74 -3.56 3.69 10.30
CA LYS A 74 -3.20 3.91 11.72
C LYS A 74 -2.15 2.92 12.21
N ASN A 75 -1.38 2.35 11.29
CA ASN A 75 -0.34 1.39 11.64
C ASN A 75 0.98 2.12 11.90
N ASP A 76 1.46 2.05 13.15
CA ASP A 76 2.70 2.71 13.57
C ASP A 76 3.93 1.80 13.46
N HIS A 77 3.75 0.54 13.05
CA HIS A 77 4.86 -0.41 12.92
C HIS A 77 5.48 -0.40 11.53
N TRP A 78 4.65 -0.47 10.47
CA TRP A 78 5.17 -0.64 9.12
C TRP A 78 4.72 0.43 8.14
N GLY A 79 3.87 1.34 8.55
CA GLY A 79 3.61 2.47 7.68
C GLY A 79 2.31 3.19 7.95
N THR A 80 2.26 4.43 7.48
CA THR A 80 1.08 5.27 7.47
C THR A 80 0.56 5.43 6.04
N THR A 81 1.46 5.64 5.07
CA THR A 81 1.13 5.63 3.64
C THR A 81 1.73 4.39 2.98
N PRO A 82 1.28 4.03 1.77
CA PRO A 82 1.93 2.94 1.05
C PRO A 82 3.44 3.14 0.86
N LEU A 83 3.88 4.39 0.65
CA LEU A 83 5.32 4.67 0.50
C LEU A 83 6.10 4.41 1.80
N HIS A 84 5.52 4.68 2.96
CA HIS A 84 6.12 4.31 4.25
C HIS A 84 6.24 2.78 4.37
N ALA A 85 5.23 2.04 3.94
CA ALA A 85 5.28 0.58 3.93
C ALA A 85 6.38 0.05 3.01
N ALA A 86 6.53 0.65 1.83
CA ALA A 86 7.60 0.28 0.89
C ALA A 86 8.98 0.59 1.47
N ALA A 87 9.12 1.71 2.17
CA ALA A 87 10.37 2.10 2.83
C ALA A 87 10.74 1.12 3.94
N HIS A 88 9.77 0.77 4.79
CA HIS A 88 9.98 -0.19 5.87
C HIS A 88 10.41 -1.56 5.32
N GLY A 89 9.73 -2.04 4.29
CA GLY A 89 9.98 -3.35 3.70
C GLY A 89 11.09 -3.38 2.64
N ASN A 90 11.72 -2.24 2.38
CA ASN A 90 12.75 -2.10 1.35
C ASN A 90 12.29 -2.57 -0.04
N GLN A 91 11.07 -2.20 -0.42
CA GLN A 91 10.41 -2.61 -1.66
C GLN A 91 10.68 -1.57 -2.76
N ARG A 92 11.86 -1.62 -3.39
CA ARG A 92 12.29 -0.61 -4.35
C ARG A 92 11.37 -0.52 -5.58
N ALA A 93 11.05 -1.64 -6.21
CA ALA A 93 10.22 -1.65 -7.42
C ALA A 93 8.82 -1.10 -7.14
N ILE A 94 8.25 -1.44 -5.99
CA ILE A 94 6.95 -0.91 -5.56
C ILE A 94 7.06 0.58 -5.26
N ALA A 95 8.11 1.00 -4.57
CA ALA A 95 8.36 2.42 -4.29
C ALA A 95 8.45 3.24 -5.59
N GLU A 96 9.16 2.75 -6.59
CA GLU A 96 9.24 3.40 -7.91
C GLU A 96 7.84 3.60 -8.51
N LEU A 97 7.02 2.57 -8.46
CA LEU A 97 5.67 2.60 -8.99
C LEU A 97 4.78 3.59 -8.22
N LEU A 98 4.86 3.59 -6.89
CA LEU A 98 4.12 4.55 -6.05
C LEU A 98 4.52 5.99 -6.36
N ILE A 99 5.81 6.26 -6.49
CA ILE A 99 6.31 7.61 -6.82
C ILE A 99 5.82 8.03 -8.21
N ALA A 100 5.86 7.13 -9.18
CA ALA A 100 5.35 7.38 -10.53
C ALA A 100 3.86 7.75 -10.53
N HIS A 101 3.10 7.27 -9.55
CA HIS A 101 1.67 7.59 -9.38
C HIS A 101 1.40 8.74 -8.40
N GLY A 102 2.42 9.51 -8.03
CA GLY A 102 2.26 10.72 -7.25
C GLY A 102 2.34 10.56 -5.74
N ALA A 103 3.05 9.53 -5.25
CA ALA A 103 3.24 9.36 -3.80
C ALA A 103 3.91 10.58 -3.19
N ASP A 104 3.39 11.04 -2.05
CA ASP A 104 3.93 12.20 -1.33
C ASP A 104 5.19 11.78 -0.57
N LEU A 105 6.34 12.33 -1.01
CA LEU A 105 7.64 12.05 -0.39
C LEU A 105 7.80 12.68 0.98
N ARG A 106 6.93 13.64 1.33
CA ARG A 106 7.00 14.40 2.58
C ARG A 106 5.98 13.97 3.63
N ALA A 107 5.17 12.96 3.33
CA ALA A 107 4.17 12.48 4.27
C ALA A 107 4.84 12.03 5.57
N ILE A 108 4.22 12.35 6.70
CA ILE A 108 4.73 11.99 8.03
C ILE A 108 3.89 10.83 8.57
N ASN A 109 4.55 9.79 9.05
CA ASN A 109 3.85 8.66 9.66
C ASN A 109 3.55 8.93 11.15
N LEU A 110 2.95 7.96 11.83
CA LEU A 110 2.58 8.08 13.25
C LEU A 110 3.80 8.23 14.18
N ASN A 111 4.99 7.88 13.70
CA ASN A 111 6.26 8.05 14.44
C ASN A 111 6.98 9.34 14.08
N GLY A 112 6.34 10.23 13.32
CA GLY A 112 6.92 11.51 12.92
C GLY A 112 7.99 11.41 11.84
N ARG A 113 8.02 10.32 11.07
CA ARG A 113 9.03 10.08 10.04
C ARG A 113 8.47 10.23 8.63
N THR A 114 9.28 10.82 7.74
CA THR A 114 9.05 10.73 6.29
C THR A 114 9.42 9.34 5.80
N PRO A 115 9.01 8.96 4.56
CA PRO A 115 9.49 7.70 3.98
C PRO A 115 11.01 7.58 3.98
N LEU A 116 11.73 8.66 3.69
CA LEU A 116 13.20 8.63 3.71
C LEU A 116 13.74 8.36 5.12
N ALA A 117 13.20 9.03 6.14
CA ALA A 117 13.61 8.79 7.53
C ALA A 117 13.33 7.33 7.94
N GLU A 118 12.23 6.76 7.47
CA GLU A 118 11.89 5.36 7.71
C GLU A 118 12.92 4.42 7.08
N THR A 119 13.39 4.70 5.85
CA THR A 119 14.44 3.90 5.21
C THR A 119 15.74 3.94 5.99
N GLU A 120 16.10 5.09 6.55
CA GLU A 120 17.32 5.25 7.34
C GLU A 120 17.22 4.44 8.63
N PHE A 121 16.08 4.46 9.28
CA PHE A 121 15.84 3.70 10.49
C PHE A 121 15.96 2.19 10.24
N HIS A 122 15.46 1.70 9.12
CA HIS A 122 15.47 0.29 8.76
C HIS A 122 16.65 -0.10 7.85
N ARG A 123 17.57 0.82 7.58
CA ARG A 123 18.73 0.60 6.70
C ARG A 123 18.34 0.12 5.30
N ALA A 124 17.23 0.63 4.79
CA ALA A 124 16.69 0.27 3.47
C ALA A 124 17.35 1.12 2.37
N LYS A 125 18.62 0.89 2.11
CA LYS A 125 19.44 1.70 1.19
C LYS A 125 18.89 1.81 -0.24
N PRO A 126 18.43 0.73 -0.90
CA PRO A 126 17.88 0.85 -2.25
C PRO A 126 16.70 1.82 -2.34
N VAL A 127 15.77 1.75 -1.39
CA VAL A 127 14.63 2.68 -1.35
C VAL A 127 15.10 4.08 -0.95
N ALA A 128 16.02 4.21 0.01
CA ALA A 128 16.59 5.50 0.39
C ALA A 128 17.22 6.21 -0.81
N ASN A 129 18.03 5.50 -1.60
CA ASN A 129 18.65 6.05 -2.79
C ASN A 129 17.62 6.51 -3.82
N LEU A 130 16.58 5.70 -4.03
CA LEU A 130 15.48 6.04 -4.92
C LEU A 130 14.78 7.33 -4.47
N LEU A 131 14.45 7.43 -3.18
CA LEU A 131 13.79 8.61 -2.64
C LEU A 131 14.65 9.87 -2.80
N LYS A 132 15.95 9.77 -2.54
CA LYS A 132 16.90 10.89 -2.72
C LYS A 132 16.99 11.31 -4.19
N GLN A 133 16.95 10.36 -5.13
CA GLN A 133 16.93 10.65 -6.57
C GLN A 133 15.71 11.48 -6.96
N HIS A 134 14.59 11.32 -6.24
CA HIS A 134 13.35 12.08 -6.47
C HIS A 134 13.25 13.33 -5.59
N GLY A 135 14.34 13.72 -4.92
CA GLY A 135 14.40 14.95 -4.16
C GLY A 135 13.90 14.88 -2.72
N ALA A 136 13.71 13.68 -2.17
CA ALA A 136 13.29 13.54 -0.79
C ALA A 136 14.39 14.04 0.17
N VAL A 137 13.94 14.62 1.29
CA VAL A 137 14.80 15.03 2.41
C VAL A 137 14.27 14.39 3.69
N ALA A 138 15.17 14.10 4.61
CA ALA A 138 14.82 13.48 5.89
C ALA A 138 14.02 14.42 6.80
#